data_7c069fef384b6cafae518a358b417289
#
_entry.id   7c069fef384b6cafae518a358b417289
#
_cell.length_a   1.000
_cell.length_b   1.000
_cell.length_c   1.000
_cell.angle_alpha   90.00
_cell.angle_beta   90.00
_cell.angle_gamma   90.00
#
_symmetry.space_group_name_H-M   'P 1'
#
loop_
_entity.id
_entity.type
_entity.pdbx_description
1 polymer ?
#
loop_
_entity_poly.entity_id
_entity_poly.type
_entity_poly.pdbx_seq_one_letter_code
_entity_poly.pdbx_strand_id
1 'polypeptide(L)'
;MCQIAARGRPPKPTALKLLEGDRGKGRRPINVDEPIPPQGGVKCPTWLLPEAKKEWKRLAPTLEAMGVLTMVDLQAFAGYCQAYARWKEAEEFVAQHGSIFKTPSGYVQQVPQVSIAQQNLKIMQSLGSEFGLSPATRARIIAAGSSSESNXNQDPMERLLRGGWKDVL
;
A
#
# COMPACT_ATOMS: atom_id res chain seq x y z
N MET A 1 -1.14 -17.45 23.14
CA MET A 1 -1.94 -18.09 22.08
C MET A 1 -2.29 -17.05 21.02
N CYS A 2 -1.78 -17.23 19.78
CA CYS A 2 -2.07 -16.32 18.69
C CYS A 2 -3.42 -16.67 18.09
N GLN A 3 -4.42 -15.85 18.30
CA GLN A 3 -5.74 -16.05 17.69
C GLN A 3 -5.68 -15.65 16.20
N ILE A 4 -5.72 -16.66 15.34
CA ILE A 4 -5.80 -16.42 13.89
C ILE A 4 -7.18 -15.80 13.59
N ALA A 5 -7.16 -14.67 12.91
CA ALA A 5 -8.36 -13.91 12.57
C ALA A 5 -9.37 -14.76 11.80
N ALA A 6 -10.63 -14.65 12.16
CA ALA A 6 -11.72 -15.33 11.50
C ALA A 6 -11.84 -14.94 10.01
N ARG A 7 -12.34 -15.87 9.19
CA ARG A 7 -12.61 -15.63 7.76
C ARG A 7 -13.57 -14.45 7.59
N GLY A 8 -13.26 -13.56 6.67
CA GLY A 8 -14.08 -12.39 6.38
C GLY A 8 -13.24 -11.21 5.87
N ARG A 9 -13.90 -10.09 5.64
CA ARG A 9 -13.23 -8.86 5.22
C ARG A 9 -12.24 -8.42 6.32
N PRO A 10 -10.99 -8.07 5.96
CA PRO A 10 -10.02 -7.57 6.93
C PRO A 10 -10.59 -6.40 7.74
N PRO A 11 -10.31 -6.35 9.05
CA PRO A 11 -10.80 -5.25 9.88
C PRO A 11 -10.18 -3.92 9.46
N LYS A 12 -10.93 -2.84 9.66
CA LYS A 12 -10.42 -1.48 9.43
C LYS A 12 -9.31 -1.18 10.46
N PRO A 13 -8.27 -0.42 10.07
CA PRO A 13 -7.25 0.04 11.02
C PRO A 13 -7.88 0.76 12.22
N THR A 14 -7.23 0.63 13.38
CA THR A 14 -7.72 1.20 14.64
C THR A 14 -7.87 2.72 14.56
N ALA A 15 -6.90 3.40 13.94
CA ALA A 15 -6.95 4.85 13.73
C ALA A 15 -8.22 5.30 12.97
N LEU A 16 -8.61 4.54 11.94
CA LEU A 16 -9.82 4.85 11.17
C LEU A 16 -11.09 4.63 11.99
N LYS A 17 -11.12 3.60 12.85
CA LYS A 17 -12.25 3.33 13.75
C LYS A 17 -12.43 4.46 14.77
N LEU A 18 -11.33 4.99 15.28
CA LEU A 18 -11.34 6.11 16.22
C LEU A 18 -11.92 7.39 15.57
N LEU A 19 -11.50 7.67 14.34
CA LEU A 19 -11.98 8.83 13.58
C LEU A 19 -13.46 8.73 13.21
N GLU A 20 -13.95 7.52 12.91
CA GLU A 20 -15.37 7.28 12.58
C GLU A 20 -16.30 7.47 13.81
N GLY A 21 -15.74 7.49 15.01
CA GLY A 21 -16.49 7.65 16.23
C GLY A 21 -17.40 6.45 16.56
N ASP A 22 -18.09 6.50 17.67
CA ASP A 22 -18.94 5.41 18.12
C ASP A 22 -20.36 5.51 17.53
N ARG A 23 -20.59 4.78 16.44
CA ARG A 23 -21.87 4.79 15.72
C ARG A 23 -22.61 3.45 15.85
N GLY A 24 -23.07 3.10 17.06
CA GLY A 24 -24.06 2.04 17.23
C GLY A 24 -23.72 0.86 18.14
N LYS A 25 -24.76 0.12 18.49
CA LYS A 25 -24.71 -1.05 19.38
C LYS A 25 -24.02 -2.25 18.72
N GLY A 26 -23.18 -2.95 19.46
CA GLY A 26 -22.57 -4.21 19.02
C GLY A 26 -21.17 -4.11 18.44
N ARG A 27 -20.41 -3.11 18.82
CA ARG A 27 -19.04 -2.91 18.34
C ARG A 27 -18.04 -3.92 18.86
N ARG A 28 -17.15 -4.34 17.96
CA ARG A 28 -15.93 -5.02 18.37
C ARG A 28 -15.03 -4.01 19.10
N PRO A 29 -14.42 -4.41 20.22
CA PRO A 29 -13.54 -3.51 20.94
C PRO A 29 -12.42 -3.00 20.06
N ILE A 30 -12.04 -1.74 20.25
CA ILE A 30 -10.92 -1.12 19.56
C ILE A 30 -9.63 -1.68 20.19
N ASN A 31 -8.74 -2.19 19.36
CA ASN A 31 -7.43 -2.64 19.83
C ASN A 31 -6.54 -1.42 20.07
N VAL A 32 -6.48 -0.98 21.31
CA VAL A 32 -5.68 0.17 21.71
C VAL A 32 -4.19 -0.17 21.71
N ASP A 33 -3.86 -1.44 21.88
CA ASP A 33 -2.48 -1.95 21.96
C ASP A 33 -1.98 -2.49 20.60
N GLU A 34 -2.47 -1.92 19.47
CA GLU A 34 -1.98 -2.30 18.15
C GLU A 34 -0.48 -1.99 18.06
N PRO A 35 0.38 -3.00 17.79
CA PRO A 35 1.83 -2.77 17.76
C PRO A 35 2.20 -1.82 16.61
N ILE A 36 2.99 -0.81 16.94
CA ILE A 36 3.51 0.16 15.96
C ILE A 36 4.94 -0.26 15.62
N PRO A 37 5.19 -0.72 14.38
CA PRO A 37 6.54 -1.13 14.01
C PRO A 37 7.50 0.07 13.98
N PRO A 38 8.79 -0.15 14.28
CA PRO A 38 9.79 0.92 14.18
C PRO A 38 9.91 1.40 12.73
N GLN A 39 9.96 2.72 12.55
CA GLN A 39 10.10 3.35 11.24
C GLN A 39 11.57 3.53 10.87
N GLY A 40 11.85 3.51 9.57
CA GLY A 40 13.17 3.78 9.02
C GLY A 40 14.07 2.57 8.92
N GLY A 41 15.22 2.77 8.31
CA GLY A 41 16.25 1.75 8.15
C GLY A 41 15.94 0.71 7.08
N VAL A 42 15.09 1.02 6.14
CA VAL A 42 14.63 0.09 5.08
C VAL A 42 15.76 -0.09 4.05
N LYS A 43 16.50 -1.19 4.16
CA LYS A 43 17.61 -1.50 3.24
C LYS A 43 17.15 -2.42 2.11
N CYS A 44 17.58 -2.09 0.89
CA CYS A 44 17.29 -2.90 -0.29
C CYS A 44 17.95 -4.28 -0.18
N PRO A 45 17.20 -5.38 -0.30
CA PRO A 45 17.79 -6.72 -0.30
C PRO A 45 18.75 -6.94 -1.47
N THR A 46 19.86 -7.60 -1.21
CA THR A 46 20.92 -7.84 -2.20
C THR A 46 20.50 -8.81 -3.31
N TRP A 47 19.59 -9.73 -3.01
CA TRP A 47 19.15 -10.81 -3.91
C TRP A 47 18.16 -10.36 -5.00
N LEU A 48 17.63 -9.14 -4.91
CA LEU A 48 16.68 -8.62 -5.90
C LEU A 48 17.30 -8.49 -7.29
N LEU A 49 16.49 -8.71 -8.33
CA LEU A 49 16.89 -8.46 -9.73
C LEU A 49 17.28 -6.99 -9.93
N PRO A 50 18.16 -6.67 -10.91
CA PRO A 50 18.57 -5.28 -11.14
C PRO A 50 17.41 -4.31 -11.36
N GLU A 51 16.40 -4.71 -12.13
CA GLU A 51 15.20 -3.89 -12.36
C GLU A 51 14.36 -3.72 -11.08
N ALA A 52 14.27 -4.78 -10.25
CA ALA A 52 13.60 -4.72 -8.94
C ALA A 52 14.32 -3.74 -8.00
N LYS A 53 15.67 -3.69 -8.03
CA LYS A 53 16.45 -2.73 -7.24
C LYS A 53 16.20 -1.30 -7.69
N LYS A 54 16.04 -1.05 -9.00
CA LYS A 54 15.68 0.27 -9.52
C LYS A 54 14.32 0.72 -9.00
N GLU A 55 13.34 -0.18 -9.07
CA GLU A 55 11.98 0.10 -8.57
C GLU A 55 11.97 0.33 -7.06
N TRP A 56 12.74 -0.46 -6.31
CA TRP A 56 12.94 -0.26 -4.87
C TRP A 56 13.45 1.16 -4.58
N LYS A 57 14.55 1.56 -5.23
CA LYS A 57 15.15 2.89 -5.05
C LYS A 57 14.19 4.03 -5.43
N ARG A 58 13.28 3.79 -6.36
CA ARG A 58 12.29 4.77 -6.79
C ARG A 58 11.18 4.96 -5.78
N LEU A 59 10.67 3.86 -5.21
CA LEU A 59 9.45 3.90 -4.37
C LEU A 59 9.74 3.95 -2.87
N ALA A 60 10.80 3.29 -2.39
CA ALA A 60 11.06 3.16 -0.96
C ALA A 60 11.13 4.52 -0.24
N PRO A 61 11.86 5.53 -0.75
CA PRO A 61 11.93 6.83 -0.06
C PRO A 61 10.56 7.49 0.11
N THR A 62 9.70 7.38 -0.91
CA THR A 62 8.36 7.94 -0.87
C THR A 62 7.49 7.21 0.16
N LEU A 63 7.53 5.88 0.17
CA LEU A 63 6.74 5.06 1.10
C LEU A 63 7.22 5.22 2.55
N GLU A 64 8.53 5.38 2.78
CA GLU A 64 9.09 5.70 4.10
C GLU A 64 8.62 7.09 4.56
N ALA A 65 8.69 8.09 3.68
CA ALA A 65 8.24 9.46 3.99
C ALA A 65 6.74 9.50 4.29
N MET A 66 5.95 8.63 3.68
CA MET A 66 4.52 8.48 3.97
C MET A 66 4.24 7.67 5.24
N GLY A 67 5.27 7.08 5.86
CA GLY A 67 5.12 6.23 7.04
C GLY A 67 4.40 4.91 6.77
N VAL A 68 4.33 4.50 5.51
CA VAL A 68 3.65 3.25 5.09
C VAL A 68 4.60 2.07 5.08
N LEU A 69 5.88 2.30 4.76
CA LEU A 69 6.89 1.25 4.67
C LEU A 69 7.72 1.21 5.97
N THR A 70 7.63 0.09 6.66
CA THR A 70 8.35 -0.16 7.93
C THR A 70 9.29 -1.36 7.79
N MET A 71 10.07 -1.62 8.84
CA MET A 71 11.02 -2.75 8.86
C MET A 71 10.33 -4.11 8.70
N VAL A 72 9.08 -4.25 9.14
CA VAL A 72 8.36 -5.52 9.04
C VAL A 72 7.77 -5.77 7.64
N ASP A 73 7.64 -4.72 6.84
CA ASP A 73 7.03 -4.79 5.51
C ASP A 73 8.03 -5.09 4.39
N LEU A 74 9.32 -5.20 4.73
CA LEU A 74 10.42 -5.37 3.76
C LEU A 74 10.19 -6.52 2.78
N GLN A 75 9.70 -7.66 3.27
CA GLN A 75 9.52 -8.85 2.42
C GLN A 75 8.37 -8.67 1.44
N ALA A 76 7.27 -8.07 1.90
CA ALA A 76 6.11 -7.78 1.03
C ALA A 76 6.50 -6.77 -0.06
N PHE A 77 7.23 -5.71 0.31
CA PHE A 77 7.69 -4.70 -0.64
C PHE A 77 8.75 -5.27 -1.61
N ALA A 78 9.64 -6.14 -1.14
CA ALA A 78 10.59 -6.86 -1.99
C ALA A 78 9.85 -7.74 -3.02
N GLY A 79 8.79 -8.41 -2.57
CA GLY A 79 7.90 -9.19 -3.45
C GLY A 79 7.26 -8.35 -4.55
N TYR A 80 6.78 -7.15 -4.20
CA TYR A 80 6.25 -6.19 -5.16
C TYR A 80 7.30 -5.81 -6.21
N CYS A 81 8.50 -5.42 -5.77
CA CYS A 81 9.57 -4.99 -6.68
C CYS A 81 10.03 -6.14 -7.59
N GLN A 82 10.10 -7.36 -7.05
CA GLN A 82 10.48 -8.55 -7.82
C GLN A 82 9.41 -8.91 -8.85
N ALA A 83 8.13 -8.78 -8.49
CA ALA A 83 7.02 -8.98 -9.44
C ALA A 83 7.08 -7.93 -10.57
N TYR A 84 7.37 -6.66 -10.23
CA TYR A 84 7.57 -5.61 -11.22
C TYR A 84 8.67 -5.97 -12.23
N ALA A 85 9.82 -6.44 -11.75
CA ALA A 85 10.95 -6.80 -12.64
C ALA A 85 10.57 -7.93 -13.59
N ARG A 86 9.89 -8.97 -13.08
CA ARG A 86 9.45 -10.12 -13.89
C ARG A 86 8.34 -9.72 -14.86
N TRP A 87 7.42 -8.88 -14.43
CA TRP A 87 6.36 -8.36 -15.31
C TRP A 87 6.97 -7.59 -16.48
N LYS A 88 7.89 -6.67 -16.19
CA LYS A 88 8.57 -5.87 -17.20
C LYS A 88 9.32 -6.75 -18.20
N GLU A 89 10.13 -7.69 -17.71
CA GLU A 89 10.89 -8.64 -18.54
C GLU A 89 9.95 -9.45 -19.47
N ALA A 90 8.84 -9.92 -18.93
CA ALA A 90 7.86 -10.69 -19.70
C ALA A 90 7.18 -9.84 -20.78
N GLU A 91 6.83 -8.58 -20.47
CA GLU A 91 6.25 -7.64 -21.43
C GLU A 91 7.24 -7.27 -22.55
N GLU A 92 8.51 -7.04 -22.21
CA GLU A 92 9.57 -6.76 -23.17
C GLU A 92 9.76 -7.96 -24.11
N PHE A 93 9.73 -9.18 -23.60
CA PHE A 93 9.82 -10.39 -24.40
C PHE A 93 8.63 -10.50 -25.37
N VAL A 94 7.41 -10.30 -24.87
CA VAL A 94 6.17 -10.37 -25.69
C VAL A 94 6.19 -9.29 -26.78
N ALA A 95 6.68 -8.10 -26.47
CA ALA A 95 6.80 -6.98 -27.43
C ALA A 95 7.76 -7.33 -28.57
N GLN A 96 8.84 -8.05 -28.27
CA GLN A 96 9.87 -8.43 -29.27
C GLN A 96 9.49 -9.66 -30.11
N HIS A 97 8.84 -10.67 -29.48
CA HIS A 97 8.62 -11.99 -30.09
C HIS A 97 7.16 -12.27 -30.43
N GLY A 98 6.23 -11.43 -29.95
CA GLY A 98 4.80 -11.64 -30.11
C GLY A 98 4.22 -12.50 -28.98
N SER A 99 2.89 -12.50 -28.90
CA SER A 99 2.14 -13.18 -27.84
C SER A 99 1.79 -14.64 -28.17
N ILE A 100 1.96 -15.04 -29.43
CA ILE A 100 1.62 -16.39 -29.91
C ILE A 100 2.76 -16.95 -30.77
N PHE A 101 2.86 -18.28 -30.81
CA PHE A 101 3.79 -18.97 -31.69
C PHE A 101 3.11 -20.21 -32.30
N LYS A 102 3.60 -20.64 -33.45
CA LYS A 102 3.16 -21.87 -34.09
C LYS A 102 4.15 -23.02 -33.83
N THR A 103 3.63 -24.12 -33.35
CA THR A 103 4.45 -25.35 -33.20
C THR A 103 4.77 -25.93 -34.57
N PRO A 104 5.77 -26.82 -34.69
CA PRO A 104 6.08 -27.52 -35.97
C PRO A 104 4.89 -28.30 -36.55
N SER A 105 3.93 -28.71 -35.69
CA SER A 105 2.70 -29.38 -36.11
C SER A 105 1.61 -28.42 -36.60
N GLY A 106 1.88 -27.09 -36.63
CA GLY A 106 0.92 -26.06 -37.06
C GLY A 106 -0.02 -25.56 -36.00
N TYR A 107 0.04 -26.08 -34.78
CA TYR A 107 -0.83 -25.68 -33.68
C TYR A 107 -0.36 -24.32 -33.11
N VAL A 108 -1.34 -23.42 -32.87
CA VAL A 108 -1.08 -22.07 -32.34
C VAL A 108 -1.17 -22.10 -30.82
N GLN A 109 -0.12 -21.63 -30.16
CA GLN A 109 -0.06 -21.57 -28.70
C GLN A 109 0.35 -20.17 -28.24
N GLN A 110 -0.12 -19.82 -27.04
CA GLN A 110 0.29 -18.57 -26.36
C GLN A 110 1.68 -18.76 -25.78
N VAL A 111 2.50 -17.72 -25.91
CA VAL A 111 3.84 -17.70 -25.30
C VAL A 111 3.68 -17.67 -23.77
N PRO A 112 4.44 -18.50 -23.02
CA PRO A 112 4.34 -18.55 -21.55
C PRO A 112 4.52 -17.19 -20.87
N GLN A 113 5.30 -16.29 -21.46
CA GLN A 113 5.56 -14.96 -20.93
C GLN A 113 4.30 -14.12 -20.74
N VAL A 114 3.26 -14.33 -21.57
CA VAL A 114 1.97 -13.65 -21.39
C VAL A 114 1.33 -14.04 -20.05
N SER A 115 1.36 -15.33 -19.69
CA SER A 115 0.84 -15.81 -18.41
C SER A 115 1.68 -15.27 -17.23
N ILE A 116 3.00 -15.25 -17.39
CA ILE A 116 3.94 -14.71 -16.39
C ILE A 116 3.64 -13.22 -16.15
N ALA A 117 3.44 -12.44 -17.22
CA ALA A 117 3.11 -11.02 -17.13
C ALA A 117 1.80 -10.80 -16.37
N GLN A 118 0.75 -11.55 -16.74
CA GLN A 118 -0.56 -11.44 -16.09
C GLN A 118 -0.52 -11.80 -14.60
N GLN A 119 0.21 -12.87 -14.24
CA GLN A 119 0.35 -13.30 -12.84
C GLN A 119 1.09 -12.26 -12.02
N ASN A 120 2.21 -11.74 -12.53
CA ASN A 120 3.00 -10.74 -11.81
C ASN A 120 2.24 -9.40 -11.68
N LEU A 121 1.45 -9.03 -12.70
CA LEU A 121 0.57 -7.85 -12.62
C LEU A 121 -0.45 -7.99 -11.49
N LYS A 122 -1.06 -9.17 -11.32
CA LYS A 122 -1.99 -9.44 -10.21
C LYS A 122 -1.30 -9.33 -8.84
N ILE A 123 -0.07 -9.87 -8.72
CA ILE A 123 0.73 -9.77 -7.50
C ILE A 123 1.01 -8.29 -7.19
N MET A 124 1.41 -7.51 -8.20
CA MET A 124 1.66 -6.08 -8.06
C MET A 124 0.41 -5.32 -7.62
N GLN A 125 -0.76 -5.63 -8.19
CA GLN A 125 -2.03 -5.01 -7.81
C GLN A 125 -2.38 -5.32 -6.35
N SER A 126 -2.22 -6.57 -5.94
CA SER A 126 -2.51 -7.00 -4.57
C SER A 126 -1.58 -6.31 -3.57
N LEU A 127 -0.27 -6.48 -3.73
CA LEU A 127 0.72 -5.88 -2.82
C LEU A 127 0.72 -4.35 -2.90
N GLY A 128 0.56 -3.80 -4.10
CA GLY A 128 0.50 -2.35 -4.30
C GLY A 128 -0.69 -1.72 -3.58
N SER A 129 -1.81 -2.45 -3.47
CA SER A 129 -2.96 -1.95 -2.72
C SER A 129 -2.68 -1.85 -1.22
N GLU A 130 -1.84 -2.73 -0.69
CA GLU A 130 -1.44 -2.71 0.72
C GLU A 130 -0.56 -1.49 1.03
N PHE A 131 0.31 -1.11 0.09
CA PHE A 131 1.20 0.05 0.22
C PHE A 131 0.56 1.37 -0.27
N GLY A 132 -0.72 1.36 -0.61
CA GLY A 132 -1.42 2.57 -1.04
C GLY A 132 -0.95 3.12 -2.38
N LEU A 133 -0.46 2.26 -3.28
CA LEU A 133 0.02 2.69 -4.59
C LEU A 133 -1.11 3.12 -5.54
N SER A 134 -2.38 2.88 -5.15
CA SER A 134 -3.52 3.41 -5.90
C SER A 134 -4.19 4.56 -5.14
N PRO A 135 -4.82 5.53 -5.84
CA PRO A 135 -5.54 6.62 -5.16
C PRO A 135 -6.62 6.13 -4.21
N ALA A 136 -7.37 5.10 -4.59
CA ALA A 136 -8.45 4.53 -3.78
C ALA A 136 -7.93 3.90 -2.48
N THR A 137 -6.76 3.28 -2.52
CA THR A 137 -6.18 2.66 -1.31
C THR A 137 -5.47 3.70 -0.44
N ARG A 138 -4.84 4.74 -1.03
CA ARG A 138 -4.23 5.83 -0.27
C ARG A 138 -5.22 6.52 0.66
N ALA A 139 -6.46 6.73 0.19
CA ALA A 139 -7.51 7.35 1.01
C ALA A 139 -7.88 6.53 2.26
N ARG A 140 -7.49 5.25 2.30
CA ARG A 140 -7.77 4.33 3.42
C ARG A 140 -6.58 4.14 4.36
N ILE A 141 -5.39 4.59 3.95
CA ILE A 141 -4.16 4.45 4.74
C ILE A 141 -3.99 5.72 5.57
N ILE A 142 -3.93 5.52 6.87
CA ILE A 142 -3.52 6.56 7.82
C ILE A 142 -2.08 6.21 8.20
N ALA A 143 -1.15 6.98 7.69
CA ALA A 143 0.27 6.74 7.96
C ALA A 143 0.59 7.02 9.43
N ALA A 144 1.42 6.18 10.02
CA ALA A 144 1.92 6.40 11.38
C ALA A 144 2.72 7.71 11.41
N GLY A 145 2.35 8.62 12.28
CA GLY A 145 2.99 9.94 12.39
C GLY A 145 2.28 11.04 11.61
N SER A 146 1.27 10.73 10.80
CA SER A 146 0.35 11.73 10.28
C SER A 146 -0.73 12.09 11.31
N SER A 147 -0.44 11.95 12.60
CA SER A 147 -1.10 12.81 13.55
C SER A 147 -0.66 14.23 13.17
N SER A 148 -1.28 14.74 12.11
CA SER A 148 -1.26 16.16 11.87
C SER A 148 -1.45 16.81 13.25
N GLU A 149 -0.54 17.65 13.66
CA GLU A 149 -0.92 18.77 14.45
C GLU A 149 -2.02 19.42 13.61
N SER A 150 -3.19 18.87 13.71
CA SER A 150 -4.37 19.52 13.21
C SER A 150 -4.42 20.79 14.00
N ASN A 151 -4.07 21.87 13.29
CA ASN A 151 -4.23 23.20 13.83
C ASN A 151 -5.65 23.26 14.43
N UNK A 152 -5.58 22.90 15.39
CA UNK A 152 -6.64 23.01 16.06
C UNK A 152 -7.10 24.30 16.16
N ASN A 153 -6.26 25.14 15.98
CA ASN A 153 -6.54 26.56 15.92
C ASN A 153 -7.18 27.02 14.60
N GLN A 154 -7.58 26.07 13.74
CA GLN A 154 -8.21 26.44 12.46
C GLN A 154 -9.60 25.84 12.24
N ASP A 155 -10.29 25.45 13.28
CA ASP A 155 -11.72 25.18 13.16
C ASP A 155 -12.41 26.54 12.91
N PRO A 156 -13.02 26.74 11.73
CA PRO A 156 -13.72 28.00 11.44
C PRO A 156 -14.79 28.37 12.49
N MET A 157 -15.40 27.36 13.09
CA MET A 157 -16.41 27.53 14.14
C MET A 157 -15.78 28.02 15.43
N GLU A 158 -14.62 27.48 15.82
CA GLU A 158 -13.91 27.91 17.04
C GLU A 158 -13.34 29.33 16.88
N ARG A 159 -12.94 29.69 15.66
CA ARG A 159 -12.49 31.05 15.32
C ARG A 159 -13.65 32.05 15.42
N LEU A 160 -14.85 31.66 14.98
CA LEU A 160 -16.07 32.48 15.15
C LEU A 160 -16.44 32.63 16.62
N LEU A 161 -16.31 31.59 17.43
CA LEU A 161 -16.65 31.63 18.85
C LEU A 161 -15.64 32.46 19.69
N ARG A 162 -14.36 32.47 19.29
CA ARG A 162 -13.30 33.23 20.01
C ARG A 162 -13.21 34.69 19.60
N GLY A 163 -13.58 35.05 18.34
CA GLY A 163 -13.37 36.39 17.78
C GLY A 163 -14.58 37.30 17.73
N GLY A 164 -15.74 36.87 18.22
CA GLY A 164 -16.98 37.40 17.67
C GLY A 164 -17.70 38.54 18.40
N TRP A 165 -17.26 39.06 19.53
CA TRP A 165 -18.11 40.06 20.23
C TRP A 165 -17.39 41.31 20.77
N LYS A 166 -16.09 41.47 20.54
CA LYS A 166 -15.35 42.58 21.14
C LYS A 166 -15.20 43.84 20.26
N ASP A 167 -15.54 43.76 18.98
CA ASP A 167 -15.31 44.86 18.04
C ASP A 167 -16.60 45.48 17.46
N VAL A 168 -17.73 45.32 18.17
CA VAL A 168 -19.02 45.92 17.74
C VAL A 168 -19.65 46.75 18.83
N LEU A 169 -18.82 47.56 19.52
CA LEU A 169 -19.34 48.68 20.36
C LEU A 169 -18.45 49.89 20.15
#